data_d418f547a980733524c2f24b0cf1844e
#
_entry.id   d418f547a980733524c2f24b0cf1844e
#
_cell.length_a   1.000
_cell.length_b   1.000
_cell.length_c   1.000
_cell.angle_alpha   90.00
_cell.angle_beta   90.00
_cell.angle_gamma   90.00
#
_symmetry.space_group_name_H-M   'P 1'
#
loop_
_entity.id
_entity.type
_entity.pdbx_description
1 polymer ?
#
loop_
_entity_poly.entity_id
_entity_poly.type
_entity_poly.pdbx_seq_one_letter_code
_entity_poly.pdbx_strand_id
1 'polypeptide(L)'
;MNRKKFILESLALSAMPGLLQQCRMAGKHVIRGQISGANSTIGHLLRDPAVTGRKPDEIIETGTLVVGGGVSGLSAARRLLQQGRKDFILIELDKQPGGNAACGSNEVSAYPYGAHYIPLPNNELTAYLQFLEECGVITGYDAEGLPLINELYLCFDPQERLYIHGYWQEGIIPAFGLPDSELQQIKRFLAEMDGFRKAKGADGKEAFSIPVDSSSNDEQFLQLDRISMHDWLLQNNYNAPGLHWYINYCCRDDFGTDYRQASAWAGIHYF
;
A
#
# COMPACT_ATOMS: atom_id res chain seq x y z
N MET A 1 5.53 59.02 -15.22
CA MET A 1 5.44 58.99 -13.74
C MET A 1 6.39 60.04 -13.18
N ASN A 2 5.91 60.95 -12.31
CA ASN A 2 6.71 62.05 -11.80
C ASN A 2 7.67 61.54 -10.70
N ARG A 3 8.94 61.96 -10.76
CA ARG A 3 10.02 61.53 -9.86
C ARG A 3 9.64 61.63 -8.33
N LYS A 4 8.88 62.66 -7.96
CA LYS A 4 8.37 62.82 -6.59
C LYS A 4 7.35 61.76 -6.21
N LYS A 5 6.50 61.32 -7.13
CA LYS A 5 5.50 60.28 -6.89
C LYS A 5 6.15 58.90 -6.72
N PHE A 6 7.17 58.58 -7.53
CA PHE A 6 7.97 57.39 -7.40
C PHE A 6 8.71 57.25 -6.05
N ILE A 7 9.31 58.37 -5.58
CA ILE A 7 10.01 58.40 -4.31
C ILE A 7 9.04 58.22 -3.11
N LEU A 8 7.86 58.88 -3.19
CA LEU A 8 6.82 58.75 -2.16
C LEU A 8 6.22 57.33 -2.10
N GLU A 9 5.98 56.71 -3.24
CA GLU A 9 5.48 55.32 -3.30
C GLU A 9 6.55 54.30 -2.86
N SER A 10 7.82 54.53 -3.16
CA SER A 10 8.93 53.69 -2.68
C SER A 10 9.17 53.83 -1.16
N LEU A 11 9.00 55.05 -0.61
CA LEU A 11 9.04 55.29 0.84
C LEU A 11 7.85 54.68 1.58
N ALA A 12 6.67 54.67 0.98
CA ALA A 12 5.50 54.00 1.53
C ALA A 12 5.65 52.46 1.55
N LEU A 13 6.31 51.85 0.56
CA LEU A 13 6.63 50.44 0.54
C LEU A 13 7.71 50.07 1.60
N SER A 14 8.65 50.95 1.89
CA SER A 14 9.70 50.72 2.89
C SER A 14 9.25 50.92 4.35
N ALA A 15 8.10 51.59 4.55
CA ALA A 15 7.49 51.78 5.87
C ALA A 15 6.53 50.62 6.27
N MET A 16 6.48 49.52 5.49
CA MET A 16 5.67 48.34 5.73
C MET A 16 6.41 47.12 6.33
N PRO A 17 7.43 47.24 7.23
CA PRO A 17 8.00 46.08 7.90
C PRO A 17 7.04 45.51 8.98
N GLY A 18 6.08 46.32 9.48
CA GLY A 18 5.18 45.91 10.56
C GLY A 18 4.00 45.02 10.12
N LEU A 19 3.56 45.13 8.86
CA LEU A 19 2.43 44.31 8.37
C LEU A 19 2.86 42.92 7.93
N LEU A 20 4.12 42.74 7.54
CA LEU A 20 4.68 41.42 7.23
C LEU A 20 5.06 40.59 8.48
N GLN A 21 5.17 41.23 9.64
CA GLN A 21 5.39 40.52 10.90
C GLN A 21 4.10 39.91 11.48
N GLN A 22 2.93 40.38 11.12
CA GLN A 22 1.68 39.76 11.58
C GLN A 22 1.42 38.37 10.94
N CYS A 23 2.02 38.05 9.79
CA CYS A 23 1.98 36.69 9.24
C CYS A 23 2.91 35.69 9.97
N ARG A 24 3.78 36.16 10.89
CA ARG A 24 4.67 35.28 11.67
C ARG A 24 4.11 34.83 13.02
N MET A 25 2.97 35.31 13.42
CA MET A 25 2.24 34.82 14.61
C MET A 25 1.05 33.94 14.24
N ALA A 26 1.12 33.21 13.14
CA ALA A 26 0.32 32.00 13.05
C ALA A 26 0.83 31.08 14.18
N GLY A 27 0.12 31.03 15.28
CA GLY A 27 0.43 30.14 16.39
C GLY A 27 0.73 28.76 15.80
N LYS A 28 1.74 28.07 16.33
CA LYS A 28 2.00 26.69 15.96
C LYS A 28 0.69 25.94 16.10
N HIS A 29 -0.01 25.72 15.00
CA HIS A 29 -1.18 24.85 15.00
C HIS A 29 -0.66 23.48 15.39
N VAL A 30 -0.87 23.11 16.64
CA VAL A 30 -0.60 21.75 17.08
C VAL A 30 -1.62 20.87 16.39
N ILE A 31 -1.19 20.19 15.37
CA ILE A 31 -2.00 19.15 14.71
C ILE A 31 -2.16 18.04 15.76
N ARG A 32 -3.38 17.91 16.26
CA ARG A 32 -3.72 16.80 17.16
C ARG A 32 -3.86 15.55 16.34
N GLY A 33 -3.24 14.46 16.79
CA GLY A 33 -3.30 13.17 16.12
C GLY A 33 -2.84 12.07 17.07
N GLN A 34 -3.08 10.85 16.67
CA GLN A 34 -2.62 9.64 17.35
C GLN A 34 -2.17 8.62 16.32
N ILE A 35 -1.29 7.72 16.73
CA ILE A 35 -0.97 6.54 15.94
C ILE A 35 -2.04 5.49 16.23
N SER A 36 -2.72 5.01 15.19
CA SER A 36 -3.76 3.98 15.26
C SER A 36 -3.39 2.81 14.36
N GLY A 37 -4.01 1.66 14.59
CA GLY A 37 -3.74 0.44 13.83
C GLY A 37 -2.96 -0.58 14.66
N ALA A 38 -1.97 -1.24 14.06
CA ALA A 38 -1.19 -2.30 14.70
C ALA A 38 -0.58 -1.87 16.04
N ASN A 39 -0.79 -2.69 17.07
CA ASN A 39 -0.36 -2.40 18.44
C ASN A 39 0.81 -3.32 18.85
N SER A 40 2.04 -2.84 18.65
CA SER A 40 3.24 -3.59 19.00
C SER A 40 3.35 -3.87 20.51
N THR A 41 2.81 -3.00 21.36
CA THR A 41 2.83 -3.21 22.81
C THR A 41 2.03 -4.43 23.21
N ILE A 42 0.85 -4.64 22.62
CA ILE A 42 0.04 -5.84 22.84
C ILE A 42 0.73 -7.06 22.21
N GLY A 43 1.21 -6.97 20.98
CA GLY A 43 1.90 -8.06 20.31
C GLY A 43 3.16 -8.54 21.07
N HIS A 44 3.86 -7.64 21.74
CA HIS A 44 5.03 -7.98 22.53
C HIS A 44 4.71 -8.71 23.85
N LEU A 45 3.47 -8.66 24.34
CA LEU A 45 3.06 -9.42 25.53
C LEU A 45 3.31 -10.94 25.36
N LEU A 46 3.24 -11.45 24.14
CA LEU A 46 3.55 -12.85 23.84
C LEU A 46 5.04 -13.21 24.03
N ARG A 47 5.90 -12.22 24.19
CA ARG A 47 7.35 -12.39 24.45
C ARG A 47 7.71 -12.12 25.89
N ASP A 48 6.76 -11.68 26.73
CA ASP A 48 6.97 -11.41 28.15
C ASP A 48 6.78 -12.68 28.97
N PRO A 49 7.84 -13.22 29.61
CA PRO A 49 7.73 -14.41 30.47
C PRO A 49 6.76 -14.23 31.64
N ALA A 50 6.55 -13.00 32.12
CA ALA A 50 5.59 -12.71 33.19
C ALA A 50 4.13 -12.90 32.72
N VAL A 51 3.88 -12.82 31.42
CA VAL A 51 2.57 -13.06 30.82
C VAL A 51 2.45 -14.52 30.39
N THR A 52 3.42 -15.03 29.63
CA THR A 52 3.37 -16.38 29.05
C THR A 52 3.62 -17.50 30.04
N GLY A 53 4.29 -17.21 31.16
CA GLY A 53 4.55 -18.16 32.25
C GLY A 53 3.42 -18.33 33.28
N ARG A 54 2.29 -17.59 33.10
CA ARG A 54 1.14 -17.73 34.00
C ARG A 54 0.47 -19.09 33.82
N LYS A 55 0.01 -19.66 34.95
CA LYS A 55 -0.88 -20.81 34.87
C LYS A 55 -2.25 -20.34 34.35
N PRO A 56 -2.89 -21.15 33.48
CA PRO A 56 -4.23 -20.82 33.03
C PRO A 56 -5.23 -20.88 34.18
N ASP A 57 -6.17 -19.95 34.21
CA ASP A 57 -7.27 -19.97 35.17
C ASP A 57 -8.36 -20.95 34.75
N GLU A 58 -8.47 -21.20 33.43
CA GLU A 58 -9.46 -22.10 32.83
C GLU A 58 -8.86 -22.82 31.63
N ILE A 59 -9.31 -24.03 31.38
CA ILE A 59 -8.99 -24.83 30.20
C ILE A 59 -10.29 -25.06 29.42
N ILE A 60 -10.32 -24.63 28.16
CA ILE A 60 -11.46 -24.80 27.27
C ILE A 60 -11.04 -25.75 26.16
N GLU A 61 -11.81 -26.83 25.99
CA GLU A 61 -11.63 -27.78 24.90
C GLU A 61 -12.49 -27.35 23.68
N THR A 62 -11.92 -27.43 22.50
CA THR A 62 -12.60 -27.11 21.23
C THR A 62 -12.04 -27.98 20.11
N GLY A 63 -12.86 -28.28 19.09
CA GLY A 63 -12.43 -29.05 17.94
C GLY A 63 -11.42 -28.31 17.06
N THR A 64 -11.50 -26.98 17.02
CA THR A 64 -10.58 -26.14 16.25
C THR A 64 -10.34 -24.82 16.97
N LEU A 65 -9.08 -24.43 17.13
CA LEU A 65 -8.70 -23.11 17.63
C LEU A 65 -8.11 -22.26 16.48
N VAL A 66 -8.73 -21.11 16.22
CA VAL A 66 -8.22 -20.10 15.29
C VAL A 66 -7.56 -18.98 16.10
N VAL A 67 -6.26 -18.79 15.91
CA VAL A 67 -5.47 -17.81 16.66
C VAL A 67 -5.22 -16.58 15.77
N GLY A 68 -5.75 -15.44 16.20
CA GLY A 68 -5.67 -14.15 15.52
C GLY A 68 -6.91 -13.85 14.68
N GLY A 69 -7.51 -12.69 14.94
CA GLY A 69 -8.69 -12.16 14.24
C GLY A 69 -8.36 -11.24 13.07
N GLY A 70 -7.18 -11.37 12.45
CA GLY A 70 -6.86 -10.71 11.18
C GLY A 70 -7.55 -11.39 10.00
N VAL A 71 -7.30 -10.93 8.77
CA VAL A 71 -7.94 -11.42 7.54
C VAL A 71 -7.84 -12.94 7.41
N SER A 72 -6.68 -13.54 7.69
CA SER A 72 -6.48 -14.99 7.61
C SER A 72 -7.37 -15.76 8.58
N GLY A 73 -7.38 -15.35 9.86
CA GLY A 73 -8.20 -16.02 10.90
C GLY A 73 -9.70 -15.86 10.65
N LEU A 74 -10.12 -14.66 10.27
CA LEU A 74 -11.52 -14.40 9.91
C LEU A 74 -11.96 -15.21 8.68
N SER A 75 -11.09 -15.33 7.66
CA SER A 75 -11.35 -16.14 6.47
C SER A 75 -11.46 -17.63 6.82
N ALA A 76 -10.57 -18.13 7.70
CA ALA A 76 -10.65 -19.51 8.18
C ALA A 76 -11.95 -19.77 8.95
N ALA A 77 -12.31 -18.88 9.87
CA ALA A 77 -13.57 -19.00 10.63
C ALA A 77 -14.80 -18.94 9.71
N ARG A 78 -14.81 -18.00 8.73
CA ARG A 78 -15.88 -17.94 7.71
C ARG A 78 -15.99 -19.27 6.95
N ARG A 79 -14.87 -19.84 6.54
CA ARG A 79 -14.88 -21.11 5.81
C ARG A 79 -15.39 -22.26 6.66
N LEU A 80 -15.04 -22.33 7.94
CA LEU A 80 -15.58 -23.33 8.88
C LEU A 80 -17.10 -23.21 8.99
N LEU A 81 -17.64 -21.99 9.13
CA LEU A 81 -19.07 -21.73 9.19
C LEU A 81 -19.78 -22.15 7.90
N GLN A 82 -19.23 -21.83 6.73
CA GLN A 82 -19.79 -22.24 5.43
C GLN A 82 -19.85 -23.76 5.27
N GLN A 83 -18.92 -24.48 5.91
CA GLN A 83 -18.91 -25.95 5.96
C GLN A 83 -19.82 -26.54 7.07
N GLY A 84 -20.57 -25.70 7.77
CA GLY A 84 -21.45 -26.11 8.86
C GLY A 84 -20.71 -26.50 10.15
N ARG A 85 -19.42 -26.28 10.22
CA ARG A 85 -18.61 -26.55 11.42
C ARG A 85 -18.79 -25.42 12.41
N LYS A 86 -19.26 -25.76 13.64
CA LYS A 86 -19.52 -24.78 14.71
C LYS A 86 -18.64 -25.01 15.93
N ASP A 87 -17.94 -26.14 16.00
CA ASP A 87 -17.02 -26.49 17.07
C ASP A 87 -15.65 -25.84 16.81
N PHE A 88 -15.61 -24.53 16.93
CA PHE A 88 -14.34 -23.76 16.88
C PHE A 88 -14.44 -22.51 17.73
N ILE A 89 -13.27 -22.02 18.17
CA ILE A 89 -13.09 -20.77 18.88
C ILE A 89 -12.09 -19.93 18.08
N LEU A 90 -12.41 -18.65 17.86
CA LEU A 90 -11.48 -17.65 17.36
C LEU A 90 -11.08 -16.74 18.49
N ILE A 91 -9.78 -16.58 18.71
CA ILE A 91 -9.23 -15.67 19.71
C ILE A 91 -8.45 -14.53 19.03
N GLU A 92 -8.59 -13.33 19.60
CA GLU A 92 -7.86 -12.13 19.18
C GLU A 92 -7.19 -11.52 20.41
N LEU A 93 -5.94 -11.08 20.26
CA LEU A 93 -5.18 -10.48 21.35
C LEU A 93 -5.53 -9.01 21.57
N ASP A 94 -5.89 -8.31 20.50
CA ASP A 94 -6.33 -6.89 20.59
C ASP A 94 -7.83 -6.80 20.94
N LYS A 95 -8.29 -5.59 21.20
CA LYS A 95 -9.67 -5.31 21.61
C LYS A 95 -10.70 -5.55 20.51
N GLN A 96 -10.27 -5.48 19.25
CA GLN A 96 -11.13 -5.71 18.08
C GLN A 96 -10.41 -6.54 17.03
N PRO A 97 -11.14 -7.41 16.30
CA PRO A 97 -10.57 -8.13 15.17
C PRO A 97 -10.35 -7.17 13.98
N GLY A 98 -9.61 -7.67 12.99
CA GLY A 98 -9.33 -6.97 11.73
C GLY A 98 -7.85 -6.94 11.37
N GLY A 99 -6.94 -6.93 12.36
CA GLY A 99 -5.50 -6.85 12.11
C GLY A 99 -5.15 -5.60 11.29
N ASN A 100 -4.40 -5.75 10.20
CA ASN A 100 -4.05 -4.64 9.30
C ASN A 100 -5.24 -4.09 8.50
N ALA A 101 -6.33 -4.84 8.41
CA ALA A 101 -7.58 -4.41 7.79
C ALA A 101 -8.57 -3.79 8.78
N ALA A 102 -8.16 -3.59 10.04
CA ALA A 102 -8.98 -2.92 11.03
C ALA A 102 -9.30 -1.48 10.60
N CYS A 103 -10.49 -1.02 10.96
CA CYS A 103 -10.99 0.31 10.61
C CYS A 103 -11.46 1.06 11.87
N GLY A 104 -11.53 2.37 11.73
CA GLY A 104 -12.16 3.27 12.68
C GLY A 104 -13.37 3.94 12.08
N SER A 105 -14.06 4.73 12.91
CA SER A 105 -15.15 5.57 12.46
C SER A 105 -15.18 6.87 13.23
N ASN A 106 -15.76 7.90 12.64
CA ASN A 106 -16.09 9.15 13.29
C ASN A 106 -17.51 9.58 12.89
N GLU A 107 -17.91 10.78 13.25
CA GLU A 107 -19.25 11.33 12.95
C GLU A 107 -19.53 11.47 11.45
N VAL A 108 -18.49 11.46 10.60
CA VAL A 108 -18.62 11.69 9.15
C VAL A 108 -18.59 10.37 8.39
N SER A 109 -17.63 9.48 8.69
CA SER A 109 -17.43 8.24 7.93
C SER A 109 -16.67 7.18 8.72
N ALA A 110 -16.74 5.93 8.23
CA ALA A 110 -15.76 4.91 8.55
C ALA A 110 -14.50 5.13 7.67
N TYR A 111 -13.34 4.71 8.18
CA TYR A 111 -12.07 4.84 7.48
C TYR A 111 -11.13 3.69 7.86
N PRO A 112 -10.27 3.23 6.94
CA PRO A 112 -9.25 2.22 7.22
C PRO A 112 -8.10 2.81 8.04
N TYR A 113 -7.47 1.98 8.90
CA TYR A 113 -6.23 2.37 9.56
C TYR A 113 -5.00 2.08 8.71
N GLY A 114 -4.98 0.96 8.00
CA GLY A 114 -3.87 0.50 7.20
C GLY A 114 -4.29 0.13 5.79
N ALA A 115 -4.64 -1.14 5.55
CA ALA A 115 -5.09 -1.61 4.25
C ALA A 115 -6.35 -0.85 3.81
N HIS A 116 -6.25 -0.06 2.74
CA HIS A 116 -7.28 0.93 2.36
C HIS A 116 -7.83 0.72 0.95
N TYR A 117 -7.27 -0.20 0.18
CA TYR A 117 -7.79 -0.60 -1.13
C TYR A 117 -7.52 -2.09 -1.38
N ILE A 118 -8.22 -2.62 -2.36
CA ILE A 118 -7.99 -3.95 -2.90
C ILE A 118 -7.95 -3.84 -4.43
N PRO A 119 -7.08 -4.56 -5.12
CA PRO A 119 -7.11 -4.65 -6.58
C PRO A 119 -8.40 -5.33 -7.03
N LEU A 120 -8.81 -5.07 -8.26
CA LEU A 120 -9.92 -5.81 -8.87
C LEU A 120 -9.57 -7.30 -8.91
N PRO A 121 -10.45 -8.17 -8.36
CA PRO A 121 -10.14 -9.59 -8.27
C PRO A 121 -10.18 -10.29 -9.62
N ASN A 122 -9.30 -11.25 -9.82
CA ASN A 122 -9.37 -12.17 -10.95
C ASN A 122 -10.61 -13.07 -10.82
N ASN A 123 -11.22 -13.43 -11.96
CA ASN A 123 -12.43 -14.26 -12.00
C ASN A 123 -12.23 -15.67 -11.41
N GLU A 124 -11.02 -16.13 -11.32
CA GLU A 124 -10.65 -17.43 -10.74
C GLU A 124 -10.71 -17.45 -9.20
N LEU A 125 -10.72 -16.28 -8.56
CA LEU A 125 -10.74 -16.15 -7.10
C LEU A 125 -12.15 -16.31 -6.53
N THR A 126 -12.80 -17.44 -6.82
CA THR A 126 -14.23 -17.69 -6.54
C THR A 126 -14.65 -17.45 -5.09
N ALA A 127 -13.81 -17.87 -4.12
CA ALA A 127 -14.10 -17.65 -2.70
C ALA A 127 -14.05 -16.17 -2.30
N TYR A 128 -13.21 -15.38 -2.96
CA TYR A 128 -13.07 -13.94 -2.73
C TYR A 128 -14.21 -13.18 -3.43
N LEU A 129 -14.53 -13.53 -4.67
CA LEU A 129 -15.68 -12.97 -5.38
C LEU A 129 -16.96 -13.19 -4.59
N GLN A 130 -17.21 -14.41 -4.08
CA GLN A 130 -18.34 -14.70 -3.23
C GLN A 130 -18.37 -13.83 -1.95
N PHE A 131 -17.20 -13.58 -1.35
CA PHE A 131 -17.14 -12.70 -0.19
C PHE A 131 -17.50 -11.26 -0.54
N LEU A 132 -17.01 -10.74 -1.66
CA LEU A 132 -17.34 -9.39 -2.13
C LEU A 132 -18.82 -9.24 -2.50
N GLU A 133 -19.43 -10.31 -3.03
CA GLU A 133 -20.87 -10.38 -3.30
C GLU A 133 -21.68 -10.36 -1.99
N GLU A 134 -21.32 -11.16 -1.00
CA GLU A 134 -21.92 -11.16 0.33
C GLU A 134 -21.81 -9.78 1.01
N CYS A 135 -20.74 -9.03 0.74
CA CYS A 135 -20.52 -7.65 1.23
C CYS A 135 -21.28 -6.59 0.41
N GLY A 136 -21.93 -6.94 -0.70
CA GLY A 136 -22.61 -5.98 -1.58
C GLY A 136 -21.65 -5.11 -2.42
N VAL A 137 -20.39 -5.50 -2.51
CA VAL A 137 -19.39 -4.85 -3.37
C VAL A 137 -19.61 -5.30 -4.82
N ILE A 138 -19.87 -6.58 -5.04
CA ILE A 138 -20.33 -7.11 -6.34
C ILE A 138 -21.85 -7.13 -6.34
N THR A 139 -22.44 -6.53 -7.38
CA THR A 139 -23.90 -6.42 -7.54
C THR A 139 -24.47 -7.41 -8.55
N GLY A 140 -23.64 -8.09 -9.31
CA GLY A 140 -24.00 -9.06 -10.33
C GLY A 140 -22.81 -9.38 -11.24
N TYR A 141 -23.11 -10.00 -12.38
CA TYR A 141 -22.12 -10.36 -13.39
C TYR A 141 -22.67 -9.98 -14.76
N ASP A 142 -21.79 -9.58 -15.67
CA ASP A 142 -22.15 -9.30 -17.07
C ASP A 142 -22.31 -10.59 -17.89
N ALA A 143 -22.55 -10.43 -19.20
CA ALA A 143 -22.74 -11.55 -20.13
C ALA A 143 -21.47 -12.40 -20.32
N GLU A 144 -20.31 -11.82 -20.08
CA GLU A 144 -19.00 -12.44 -20.14
C GLU A 144 -18.58 -13.07 -18.81
N GLY A 145 -19.39 -12.92 -17.75
CA GLY A 145 -19.13 -13.43 -16.41
C GLY A 145 -18.16 -12.56 -15.59
N LEU A 146 -17.96 -11.31 -16.00
CA LEU A 146 -17.15 -10.36 -15.24
C LEU A 146 -17.98 -9.72 -14.12
N PRO A 147 -17.39 -9.49 -12.92
CA PRO A 147 -18.13 -8.92 -11.81
C PRO A 147 -18.51 -7.46 -12.06
N LEU A 148 -19.77 -7.14 -11.82
CA LEU A 148 -20.28 -5.76 -11.80
C LEU A 148 -20.08 -5.19 -10.41
N ILE A 149 -19.15 -4.25 -10.29
CA ILE A 149 -18.80 -3.62 -9.01
C ILE A 149 -19.76 -2.45 -8.73
N ASN A 150 -20.21 -2.34 -7.51
CA ASN A 150 -20.95 -1.18 -7.04
C ASN A 150 -20.04 0.06 -7.10
N GLU A 151 -20.47 1.08 -7.85
CA GLU A 151 -19.69 2.28 -8.12
C GLU A 151 -19.24 3.02 -6.84
N LEU A 152 -19.98 2.89 -5.74
CA LEU A 152 -19.61 3.50 -4.45
C LEU A 152 -18.32 2.91 -3.84
N TYR A 153 -17.90 1.75 -4.30
CA TYR A 153 -16.66 1.09 -3.85
C TYR A 153 -15.50 1.21 -4.85
N LEU A 154 -15.75 1.79 -6.03
CA LEU A 154 -14.71 2.02 -7.02
C LEU A 154 -13.95 3.32 -6.73
N CYS A 155 -12.63 3.24 -6.78
CA CYS A 155 -11.76 4.41 -6.77
C CYS A 155 -11.40 4.72 -8.23
N PHE A 156 -12.05 5.74 -8.79
CA PHE A 156 -11.75 6.21 -10.13
C PHE A 156 -10.63 7.22 -10.08
N ASP A 157 -9.59 7.01 -10.87
CA ASP A 157 -8.49 7.94 -11.13
C ASP A 157 -7.92 8.59 -9.84
N PRO A 158 -7.31 7.78 -8.95
CA PRO A 158 -6.74 8.32 -7.70
C PRO A 158 -5.68 9.36 -8.04
N GLN A 159 -5.83 10.58 -7.52
CA GLN A 159 -4.89 11.66 -7.74
C GLN A 159 -3.62 11.44 -6.92
N GLU A 160 -2.59 10.96 -7.56
CA GLU A 160 -1.25 10.88 -6.99
C GLU A 160 -0.45 12.12 -7.34
N ARG A 161 0.31 12.62 -6.38
CA ARG A 161 1.17 13.79 -6.59
C ARG A 161 2.49 13.62 -5.85
N LEU A 162 3.57 13.99 -6.53
CA LEU A 162 4.90 14.03 -5.94
C LEU A 162 5.36 15.47 -5.74
N TYR A 163 5.80 15.80 -4.51
CA TYR A 163 6.49 17.06 -4.25
C TYR A 163 8.00 16.85 -4.39
N ILE A 164 8.59 17.39 -5.44
CA ILE A 164 10.00 17.22 -5.77
C ILE A 164 10.61 18.57 -6.19
N HIS A 165 11.83 18.86 -5.77
CA HIS A 165 12.56 20.09 -6.09
C HIS A 165 11.77 21.40 -5.83
N GLY A 166 10.92 21.40 -4.80
CA GLY A 166 10.10 22.56 -4.44
C GLY A 166 8.79 22.73 -5.22
N TYR A 167 8.44 21.77 -6.08
CA TYR A 167 7.23 21.81 -6.92
C TYR A 167 6.41 20.54 -6.79
N TRP A 168 5.11 20.68 -7.03
CA TRP A 168 4.20 19.54 -7.17
C TRP A 168 4.14 19.10 -8.63
N GLN A 169 4.23 17.81 -8.85
CA GLN A 169 3.93 17.18 -10.15
C GLN A 169 2.81 16.15 -9.97
N GLU A 170 2.08 15.88 -11.05
CA GLU A 170 1.13 14.76 -11.12
C GLU A 170 1.89 13.43 -11.23
N GLY A 171 1.33 12.40 -10.60
CA GLY A 171 1.94 11.08 -10.51
C GLY A 171 3.13 11.03 -9.55
N ILE A 172 3.52 9.83 -9.18
CA ILE A 172 4.63 9.55 -8.24
C ILE A 172 5.96 9.26 -8.95
N ILE A 173 5.94 9.02 -10.26
CA ILE A 173 7.16 8.76 -11.04
C ILE A 173 7.91 10.07 -11.19
N PRO A 174 9.14 10.21 -10.67
CA PRO A 174 9.88 11.46 -10.76
C PRO A 174 10.12 11.87 -12.22
N ALA A 175 9.78 13.11 -12.54
CA ALA A 175 10.00 13.65 -13.90
C ALA A 175 10.48 15.11 -13.85
N PHE A 176 9.91 15.92 -12.96
CA PHE A 176 10.19 17.34 -12.91
C PHE A 176 11.64 17.63 -12.47
N GLY A 177 12.35 18.40 -13.28
CA GLY A 177 13.71 18.84 -12.98
C GLY A 177 14.77 17.75 -13.12
N LEU A 178 14.45 16.58 -13.65
CA LEU A 178 15.42 15.54 -13.93
C LEU A 178 16.13 15.76 -15.26
N PRO A 179 17.41 15.39 -15.37
CA PRO A 179 18.13 15.38 -16.65
C PRO A 179 17.49 14.41 -17.65
N ASP A 180 17.60 14.71 -18.95
CA ASP A 180 17.07 13.83 -20.02
C ASP A 180 17.60 12.41 -19.96
N SER A 181 18.84 12.21 -19.53
CA SER A 181 19.44 10.88 -19.35
C SER A 181 18.76 10.05 -18.27
N GLU A 182 18.28 10.68 -17.19
CA GLU A 182 17.49 9.99 -16.16
C GLU A 182 16.08 9.67 -16.65
N LEU A 183 15.43 10.63 -17.32
CA LEU A 183 14.12 10.42 -17.92
C LEU A 183 14.11 9.27 -18.94
N GLN A 184 15.18 9.14 -19.73
CA GLN A 184 15.36 8.02 -20.67
C GLN A 184 15.49 6.68 -19.94
N GLN A 185 16.22 6.62 -18.81
CA GLN A 185 16.32 5.40 -18.02
C GLN A 185 14.96 5.01 -17.41
N ILE A 186 14.21 5.97 -16.89
CA ILE A 186 12.86 5.72 -16.37
C ILE A 186 11.95 5.16 -17.47
N LYS A 187 11.93 5.78 -18.64
CA LYS A 187 11.14 5.30 -19.78
C LYS A 187 11.53 3.89 -20.21
N ARG A 188 12.85 3.59 -20.29
CA ARG A 188 13.35 2.28 -20.62
C ARG A 188 12.92 1.24 -19.60
N PHE A 189 13.04 1.56 -18.31
CA PHE A 189 12.62 0.69 -17.23
C PHE A 189 11.12 0.37 -17.31
N LEU A 190 10.26 1.37 -17.45
CA LEU A 190 8.81 1.16 -17.55
C LEU A 190 8.43 0.31 -18.78
N ALA A 191 9.12 0.50 -19.91
CA ALA A 191 8.91 -0.33 -21.09
C ALA A 191 9.35 -1.80 -20.86
N GLU A 192 10.42 -2.02 -20.08
CA GLU A 192 10.87 -3.36 -19.70
C GLU A 192 9.87 -4.03 -18.74
N MET A 193 9.33 -3.27 -17.77
CA MET A 193 8.27 -3.77 -16.87
C MET A 193 6.99 -4.14 -17.64
N ASP A 194 6.60 -3.34 -18.63
CA ASP A 194 5.48 -3.70 -19.52
C ASP A 194 5.78 -4.99 -20.33
N GLY A 195 7.03 -5.23 -20.67
CA GLY A 195 7.48 -6.50 -21.24
C GLY A 195 7.30 -7.68 -20.29
N PHE A 196 7.72 -7.54 -19.05
CA PHE A 196 7.55 -8.57 -18.01
C PHE A 196 6.07 -8.85 -17.72
N ARG A 197 5.25 -7.83 -17.65
CA ARG A 197 3.80 -7.97 -17.43
C ARG A 197 3.10 -8.79 -18.50
N LYS A 198 3.61 -8.77 -19.74
CA LYS A 198 3.07 -9.52 -20.89
C LYS A 198 3.76 -10.86 -21.11
N ALA A 199 4.82 -11.13 -20.37
CA ALA A 199 5.61 -12.33 -20.56
C ALA A 199 4.89 -13.57 -20.04
N LYS A 200 5.17 -14.70 -20.71
CA LYS A 200 4.69 -16.03 -20.30
C LYS A 200 5.85 -16.97 -20.18
N GLY A 201 5.77 -17.88 -19.23
CA GLY A 201 6.73 -18.96 -19.11
C GLY A 201 6.47 -20.09 -20.10
N ALA A 202 7.41 -21.02 -20.17
CA ALA A 202 7.28 -22.24 -20.97
C ALA A 202 6.10 -23.13 -20.51
N ASP A 203 5.63 -22.94 -19.26
CA ASP A 203 4.44 -23.58 -18.70
C ASP A 203 3.11 -22.92 -19.14
N GLY A 204 3.19 -21.88 -19.99
CA GLY A 204 2.05 -21.14 -20.53
C GLY A 204 1.40 -20.16 -19.57
N LYS A 205 1.87 -20.08 -18.32
CA LYS A 205 1.37 -19.12 -17.33
C LYS A 205 1.98 -17.74 -17.53
N GLU A 206 1.26 -16.70 -17.07
CA GLU A 206 1.81 -15.36 -16.97
C GLU A 206 3.08 -15.37 -16.11
N ALA A 207 4.10 -14.59 -16.48
CA ALA A 207 5.34 -14.52 -15.72
C ALA A 207 5.09 -14.08 -14.28
N PHE A 208 4.19 -13.11 -14.12
CA PHE A 208 3.80 -12.53 -12.83
C PHE A 208 2.28 -12.42 -12.74
N SER A 209 1.70 -12.90 -11.67
CA SER A 209 0.25 -12.91 -11.46
C SER A 209 -0.11 -12.66 -10.00
N ILE A 210 -1.32 -12.15 -9.77
CA ILE A 210 -1.96 -12.11 -8.47
C ILE A 210 -3.18 -13.07 -8.52
N PRO A 211 -3.24 -14.10 -7.68
CA PRO A 211 -2.28 -14.48 -6.64
C PRO A 211 -0.97 -15.05 -7.21
N VAL A 212 0.09 -14.96 -6.41
CA VAL A 212 1.46 -15.41 -6.77
C VAL A 212 1.49 -16.86 -7.26
N ASP A 213 0.67 -17.75 -6.71
CA ASP A 213 0.58 -19.17 -7.12
C ASP A 213 0.15 -19.37 -8.58
N SER A 214 -0.44 -18.35 -9.19
CA SER A 214 -0.80 -18.36 -10.61
C SER A 214 0.35 -17.94 -11.52
N SER A 215 1.44 -17.42 -10.98
CA SER A 215 2.64 -17.04 -11.72
C SER A 215 3.35 -18.27 -12.30
N SER A 216 4.12 -18.04 -13.36
CA SER A 216 4.95 -19.08 -13.98
C SER A 216 6.05 -19.57 -13.04
N ASN A 217 6.29 -20.90 -13.08
CA ASN A 217 7.44 -21.54 -12.43
C ASN A 217 8.67 -21.67 -13.35
N ASP A 218 8.69 -20.94 -14.46
CA ASP A 218 9.83 -20.97 -15.38
C ASP A 218 11.08 -20.37 -14.71
N GLU A 219 12.19 -21.12 -14.77
CA GLU A 219 13.46 -20.75 -14.13
C GLU A 219 13.98 -19.39 -14.61
N GLN A 220 13.67 -18.96 -15.83
CA GLN A 220 14.05 -17.65 -16.34
C GLN A 220 13.49 -16.50 -15.49
N PHE A 221 12.33 -16.70 -14.84
CA PHE A 221 11.73 -15.72 -13.92
C PHE A 221 12.12 -16.00 -12.47
N LEU A 222 12.13 -17.27 -12.05
CA LEU A 222 12.45 -17.63 -10.66
C LEU A 222 13.88 -17.27 -10.27
N GLN A 223 14.84 -17.26 -11.22
CA GLN A 223 16.20 -16.80 -10.94
C GLN A 223 16.26 -15.33 -10.47
N LEU A 224 15.28 -14.50 -10.80
CA LEU A 224 15.19 -13.12 -10.34
C LEU A 224 15.02 -13.01 -8.82
N ASP A 225 14.53 -14.06 -8.16
CA ASP A 225 14.40 -14.11 -6.71
C ASP A 225 15.77 -14.30 -5.98
N ARG A 226 16.83 -14.62 -6.72
CA ARG A 226 18.18 -14.85 -6.18
C ARG A 226 19.03 -13.59 -6.04
N ILE A 227 18.57 -12.48 -6.59
CA ILE A 227 19.28 -11.19 -6.53
C ILE A 227 18.34 -10.11 -6.00
N SER A 228 18.93 -9.07 -5.39
CA SER A 228 18.14 -7.94 -4.95
C SER A 228 17.64 -7.10 -6.14
N MET A 229 16.53 -6.38 -5.96
CA MET A 229 16.05 -5.44 -6.96
C MET A 229 17.09 -4.35 -7.27
N HIS A 230 17.82 -3.91 -6.24
CA HIS A 230 18.93 -2.97 -6.40
C HIS A 230 20.04 -3.53 -7.34
N ASP A 231 20.48 -4.76 -7.09
CA ASP A 231 21.56 -5.36 -7.89
C ASP A 231 21.10 -5.65 -9.32
N TRP A 232 19.85 -6.05 -9.49
CA TRP A 232 19.24 -6.21 -10.80
C TRP A 232 19.25 -4.88 -11.60
N LEU A 233 18.90 -3.76 -10.95
CA LEU A 233 18.95 -2.43 -11.57
C LEU A 233 20.38 -2.11 -12.04
N LEU A 234 21.40 -2.34 -11.20
CA LEU A 234 22.79 -2.07 -11.56
C LEU A 234 23.28 -2.96 -12.69
N GLN A 235 22.95 -4.26 -12.68
CA GLN A 235 23.31 -5.21 -13.75
C GLN A 235 22.70 -4.81 -15.10
N ASN A 236 21.53 -4.18 -15.10
CA ASN A 236 20.84 -3.70 -16.30
C ASN A 236 21.17 -2.24 -16.66
N ASN A 237 22.22 -1.66 -16.05
CA ASN A 237 22.67 -0.29 -16.30
C ASN A 237 21.61 0.77 -16.00
N TYR A 238 20.83 0.58 -14.95
CA TYR A 238 19.95 1.55 -14.39
C TYR A 238 20.67 2.25 -13.22
N ASN A 239 21.14 3.48 -13.44
CA ASN A 239 21.93 4.22 -12.48
C ASN A 239 21.30 5.57 -12.08
N ALA A 240 20.15 5.92 -12.67
CA ALA A 240 19.47 7.19 -12.43
C ALA A 240 18.98 7.29 -10.99
N PRO A 241 19.40 8.30 -10.20
CA PRO A 241 18.99 8.45 -8.80
C PRO A 241 17.46 8.54 -8.63
N GLY A 242 16.77 9.24 -9.54
CA GLY A 242 15.32 9.36 -9.52
C GLY A 242 14.62 8.01 -9.70
N LEU A 243 15.14 7.16 -10.58
CA LEU A 243 14.63 5.80 -10.77
C LEU A 243 14.86 4.94 -9.52
N HIS A 244 16.07 4.96 -8.95
CA HIS A 244 16.38 4.22 -7.72
C HIS A 244 15.50 4.64 -6.56
N TRP A 245 15.21 5.94 -6.42
CA TRP A 245 14.28 6.44 -5.42
C TRP A 245 12.88 5.86 -5.65
N TYR A 246 12.38 5.90 -6.88
CA TYR A 246 11.05 5.40 -7.22
C TYR A 246 10.90 3.90 -6.95
N ILE A 247 11.85 3.09 -7.39
CA ILE A 247 11.83 1.64 -7.16
C ILE A 247 11.93 1.29 -5.67
N ASN A 248 12.76 2.03 -4.92
CA ASN A 248 12.83 1.83 -3.47
C ASN A 248 11.51 2.22 -2.77
N TYR A 249 10.83 3.27 -3.27
CA TYR A 249 9.48 3.61 -2.81
C TYR A 249 8.52 2.44 -3.04
N CYS A 250 8.44 1.91 -4.27
CA CYS A 250 7.56 0.79 -4.60
C CYS A 250 7.81 -0.45 -3.72
N CYS A 251 9.08 -0.83 -3.52
CA CYS A 251 9.43 -1.96 -2.66
C CYS A 251 9.04 -1.73 -1.19
N ARG A 252 9.18 -0.51 -0.70
CA ARG A 252 8.80 -0.18 0.69
C ARG A 252 7.30 -0.11 0.87
N ASP A 253 6.58 0.32 -0.13
CA ASP A 253 5.12 0.40 -0.12
C ASP A 253 4.50 -0.99 -0.03
N ASP A 254 4.82 -1.88 -0.95
CA ASP A 254 4.22 -3.22 -1.02
C ASP A 254 4.84 -4.22 -0.04
N PHE A 255 6.15 -4.20 0.13
CA PHE A 255 6.86 -5.26 0.88
C PHE A 255 7.38 -4.78 2.25
N GLY A 256 7.23 -3.50 2.59
CA GLY A 256 7.70 -2.94 3.85
C GLY A 256 9.23 -2.98 4.02
N THR A 257 10.00 -3.17 2.95
CA THR A 257 11.45 -3.35 3.00
C THR A 257 12.18 -2.54 1.92
N ASP A 258 13.48 -2.29 2.15
CA ASP A 258 14.34 -1.59 1.19
C ASP A 258 14.61 -2.48 -0.04
N TYR A 259 14.68 -1.90 -1.22
CA TYR A 259 14.91 -2.59 -2.49
C TYR A 259 16.24 -3.34 -2.59
N ARG A 260 17.18 -3.10 -1.65
CA ARG A 260 18.40 -3.91 -1.48
C ARG A 260 18.14 -5.24 -0.79
N GLN A 261 16.97 -5.40 -0.16
CA GLN A 261 16.54 -6.60 0.54
C GLN A 261 15.35 -7.28 -0.14
N ALA A 262 14.54 -6.53 -0.90
CA ALA A 262 13.53 -7.10 -1.78
C ALA A 262 14.20 -7.79 -2.96
N SER A 263 13.73 -8.99 -3.33
CA SER A 263 14.24 -9.68 -4.52
C SER A 263 13.84 -8.93 -5.79
N ALA A 264 14.58 -9.13 -6.88
CA ALA A 264 14.22 -8.56 -8.17
C ALA A 264 12.89 -9.14 -8.67
N TRP A 265 12.59 -10.39 -8.36
CA TRP A 265 11.31 -11.01 -8.69
C TRP A 265 10.14 -10.23 -8.06
N ALA A 266 10.23 -9.97 -6.76
CA ALA A 266 9.21 -9.19 -6.04
C ALA A 266 9.13 -7.75 -6.56
N GLY A 267 10.29 -7.08 -6.73
CA GLY A 267 10.33 -5.70 -7.21
C GLY A 267 9.79 -5.52 -8.62
N ILE A 268 9.96 -6.50 -9.51
CA ILE A 268 9.39 -6.51 -10.87
C ILE A 268 7.90 -6.81 -10.81
N HIS A 269 7.47 -7.72 -9.92
CA HIS A 269 6.07 -8.10 -9.76
C HIS A 269 5.15 -6.93 -9.34
N TYR A 270 5.72 -5.86 -8.79
CA TYR A 270 4.99 -4.62 -8.46
C TYR A 270 4.40 -3.95 -9.71
N PHE A 271 5.03 -4.07 -10.87
CA PHE A 271 4.70 -3.39 -12.13
C PHE A 271 3.88 -4.28 -13.06
#